data_3fdaf42e8b9e0098651c6f4d0199eb8e
#
_entry.id   3fdaf42e8b9e0098651c6f4d0199eb8e
#
_cell.length_a   1.000
_cell.length_b   1.000
_cell.length_c   1.000
_cell.angle_alpha   90.00
_cell.angle_beta   90.00
_cell.angle_gamma   90.00
#
_symmetry.space_group_name_H-M   'P 1'
#
loop_
_entity.id
_entity.type
_entity.pdbx_description
1 polymer ?
#
loop_
_entity_poly.entity_id
_entity_poly.type
_entity_poly.pdbx_seq_one_letter_code
_entity_poly.pdbx_strand_id
1 'polypeptide(L)'
;MKKLSNVLAIFTASMFSLFFLSATAFANEGPMNLPENAKADAKMHNKEGIKHWGMGHHGEALKHFKEASKIDGSSGEIHFNEAISYDKLGQHGVATKHFGAAKKKASGKNKEKLLKSKILNAHLNH
;
A
#
# COMPACT_ATOMS: atom_id res chain seq x y z
N MET A 1 2.93 0.70 -70.69
CA MET A 1 2.96 1.76 -69.63
C MET A 1 2.24 1.22 -68.41
N LYS A 2 3.01 0.90 -67.42
CA LYS A 2 2.42 0.39 -66.17
C LYS A 2 2.20 1.56 -65.21
N LYS A 3 0.98 1.85 -64.89
CA LYS A 3 0.67 2.79 -63.83
C LYS A 3 0.92 2.10 -62.48
N LEU A 4 1.86 2.61 -61.74
CA LEU A 4 2.07 2.24 -60.36
C LEU A 4 0.89 2.84 -59.57
N SER A 5 -0.02 2.01 -59.17
CA SER A 5 -1.01 2.40 -58.19
C SER A 5 -0.33 2.58 -56.84
N ASN A 6 -0.21 3.79 -56.42
CA ASN A 6 0.19 4.11 -55.06
C ASN A 6 -0.88 3.57 -54.11
N VAL A 7 -0.58 2.43 -53.52
CA VAL A 7 -1.33 1.98 -52.36
C VAL A 7 -0.90 2.89 -51.23
N LEU A 8 -1.72 3.90 -51.00
CA LEU A 8 -1.61 4.71 -49.81
C LEU A 8 -2.02 3.83 -48.61
N ALA A 9 -1.02 3.25 -47.96
CA ALA A 9 -1.24 2.61 -46.68
C ALA A 9 -1.61 3.71 -45.69
N ILE A 10 -2.91 3.82 -45.45
CA ILE A 10 -3.43 4.60 -44.35
C ILE A 10 -3.09 3.83 -43.08
N PHE A 11 -1.97 4.21 -42.45
CA PHE A 11 -1.74 3.88 -41.08
C PHE A 11 -2.76 4.64 -40.24
N THR A 12 -3.87 4.00 -39.97
CA THR A 12 -4.71 4.42 -38.84
C THR A 12 -3.89 4.13 -37.59
N ALA A 13 -3.16 5.13 -37.14
CA ALA A 13 -2.64 5.15 -35.81
C ALA A 13 -3.84 5.05 -34.86
N SER A 14 -4.11 3.82 -34.43
CA SER A 14 -5.01 3.56 -33.34
C SER A 14 -4.47 4.33 -32.15
N MET A 15 -5.09 5.45 -31.87
CA MET A 15 -4.94 6.14 -30.59
C MET A 15 -5.51 5.23 -29.52
N PHE A 16 -4.70 4.28 -29.11
CA PHE A 16 -4.85 3.62 -27.83
C PHE A 16 -4.40 4.64 -26.80
N SER A 17 -5.26 5.65 -26.62
CA SER A 17 -5.06 6.66 -25.62
C SER A 17 -5.07 6.00 -24.26
N LEU A 18 -3.90 5.98 -23.70
CA LEU A 18 -3.53 5.68 -22.33
C LEU A 18 -4.52 6.28 -21.32
N PHE A 19 -5.52 5.49 -20.95
CA PHE A 19 -6.25 5.69 -19.72
C PHE A 19 -5.62 4.83 -18.61
N PHE A 20 -4.31 4.98 -18.41
CA PHE A 20 -3.56 4.28 -17.37
C PHE A 20 -2.90 5.25 -16.39
N LEU A 21 -3.60 6.30 -15.97
CA LEU A 21 -2.93 7.29 -15.12
C LEU A 21 -3.58 7.59 -13.77
N SER A 22 -4.53 6.81 -13.30
CA SER A 22 -5.10 7.12 -11.98
C SER A 22 -5.08 5.99 -10.95
N ALA A 23 -4.66 4.78 -11.33
CA ALA A 23 -4.56 3.66 -10.38
C ALA A 23 -3.18 3.55 -9.69
N THR A 24 -2.17 4.31 -10.13
CA THR A 24 -0.79 4.11 -9.66
C THR A 24 -0.37 4.98 -8.48
N ALA A 25 -1.18 5.96 -8.09
CA ALA A 25 -0.80 6.88 -7.01
C ALA A 25 -0.72 6.22 -5.63
N PHE A 26 -1.45 5.12 -5.42
CA PHE A 26 -1.47 4.36 -4.17
C PHE A 26 -0.68 3.03 -4.27
N ALA A 27 -0.25 2.63 -5.47
CA ALA A 27 0.34 1.31 -5.73
C ALA A 27 1.73 1.12 -5.11
N ASN A 28 2.39 2.19 -4.67
CA ASN A 28 3.76 2.14 -4.14
C ASN A 28 3.83 2.27 -2.61
N GLU A 29 2.70 2.39 -1.91
CA GLU A 29 2.72 2.44 -0.45
C GLU A 29 2.61 1.02 0.11
N GLY A 30 3.70 0.55 0.69
CA GLY A 30 3.80 -0.76 1.32
C GLY A 30 3.98 -0.66 2.84
N PRO A 31 4.06 -1.83 3.50
CA PRO A 31 4.22 -1.88 4.94
C PRO A 31 5.57 -1.30 5.40
N MET A 32 5.59 -0.83 6.62
CA MET A 32 6.73 -0.18 7.26
C MET A 32 7.39 -1.12 8.26
N ASN A 33 8.71 -0.99 8.42
CA ASN A 33 9.41 -1.58 9.56
C ASN A 33 8.97 -0.90 10.86
N LEU A 34 8.91 -1.67 11.94
CA LEU A 34 8.65 -1.12 13.27
C LEU A 34 9.84 -0.28 13.75
N PRO A 35 9.63 0.65 14.70
CA PRO A 35 10.71 1.41 15.33
C PRO A 35 11.77 0.50 15.97
N GLU A 36 13.01 1.00 16.07
CA GLU A 36 14.13 0.24 16.64
C GLU A 36 13.87 -0.23 18.09
N ASN A 37 13.14 0.58 18.86
CA ASN A 37 12.78 0.29 20.25
C ASN A 37 11.56 -0.63 20.41
N ALA A 38 10.94 -1.08 19.31
CA ALA A 38 9.87 -2.07 19.38
C ALA A 38 10.40 -3.42 19.87
N LYS A 39 9.54 -4.20 20.53
CA LYS A 39 9.91 -5.53 21.03
C LYS A 39 10.42 -6.43 19.91
N ALA A 40 11.46 -7.22 20.18
CA ALA A 40 12.14 -8.06 19.18
C ALA A 40 11.17 -9.01 18.47
N ASP A 41 10.29 -9.69 19.22
CA ASP A 41 9.32 -10.63 18.66
C ASP A 41 8.27 -9.92 17.78
N ALA A 42 7.87 -8.70 18.15
CA ALA A 42 7.00 -7.88 17.30
C ALA A 42 7.69 -7.52 15.98
N LYS A 43 8.96 -7.13 16.03
CA LYS A 43 9.75 -6.85 14.81
C LYS A 43 9.89 -8.08 13.92
N MET A 44 10.06 -9.25 14.50
CA MET A 44 10.15 -10.53 13.77
C MET A 44 8.84 -10.83 13.03
N HIS A 45 7.70 -10.78 13.70
CA HIS A 45 6.40 -10.98 13.06
C HIS A 45 6.12 -9.90 12.00
N ASN A 46 6.44 -8.64 12.27
CA ASN A 46 6.28 -7.57 11.29
C ASN A 46 7.11 -7.84 10.02
N LYS A 47 8.33 -8.32 10.16
CA LYS A 47 9.21 -8.67 9.03
C LYS A 47 8.62 -9.81 8.18
N GLU A 48 8.07 -10.85 8.81
CA GLU A 48 7.36 -11.92 8.10
C GLU A 48 6.11 -11.38 7.38
N GLY A 49 5.37 -10.49 8.02
CA GLY A 49 4.24 -9.80 7.40
C GLY A 49 4.65 -9.01 6.14
N ILE A 50 5.74 -8.26 6.21
CA ILE A 50 6.29 -7.53 5.06
C ILE A 50 6.67 -8.48 3.92
N LYS A 51 7.26 -9.62 4.24
CA LYS A 51 7.62 -10.65 3.25
C LYS A 51 6.37 -11.20 2.54
N HIS A 52 5.33 -11.60 3.29
CA HIS A 52 4.07 -12.05 2.72
C HIS A 52 3.37 -10.97 1.89
N TRP A 53 3.43 -9.72 2.34
CA TRP A 53 2.93 -8.59 1.57
C TRP A 53 3.61 -8.48 0.21
N GLY A 54 4.94 -8.59 0.15
CA GLY A 54 5.73 -8.54 -1.09
C GLY A 54 5.39 -9.68 -2.06
N MET A 55 4.85 -10.79 -1.56
CA MET A 55 4.37 -11.91 -2.38
C MET A 55 2.89 -11.76 -2.78
N GLY A 56 2.21 -10.68 -2.38
CA GLY A 56 0.78 -10.50 -2.62
C GLY A 56 -0.13 -11.31 -1.69
N HIS A 57 0.43 -11.97 -0.67
CA HIS A 57 -0.31 -12.77 0.31
C HIS A 57 -0.83 -11.86 1.44
N HIS A 58 -1.76 -10.96 1.12
CA HIS A 58 -2.21 -9.91 2.05
C HIS A 58 -2.92 -10.47 3.29
N GLY A 59 -3.62 -11.59 3.19
CA GLY A 59 -4.24 -12.27 4.33
C GLY A 59 -3.21 -12.81 5.33
N GLU A 60 -2.16 -13.46 4.84
CA GLU A 60 -1.06 -13.96 5.68
C GLU A 60 -0.25 -12.79 6.26
N ALA A 61 0.01 -11.76 5.46
CA ALA A 61 0.64 -10.54 5.95
C ALA A 61 -0.14 -9.93 7.13
N LEU A 62 -1.47 -9.83 7.02
CA LEU A 62 -2.33 -9.34 8.07
C LEU A 62 -2.22 -10.17 9.35
N LYS A 63 -2.20 -11.51 9.25
CA LYS A 63 -2.02 -12.38 10.42
C LYS A 63 -0.73 -12.05 11.17
N HIS A 64 0.38 -11.93 10.46
CA HIS A 64 1.67 -11.57 11.06
C HIS A 64 1.66 -10.16 11.65
N PHE A 65 1.08 -9.17 11.00
CA PHE A 65 0.96 -7.82 11.54
C PHE A 65 0.11 -7.80 12.82
N LYS A 66 -0.97 -8.59 12.88
CA LYS A 66 -1.80 -8.74 14.08
C LYS A 66 -1.03 -9.39 15.24
N GLU A 67 -0.23 -10.42 14.97
CA GLU A 67 0.63 -11.00 16.01
C GLU A 67 1.66 -9.99 16.52
N ALA A 68 2.30 -9.24 15.62
CA ALA A 68 3.19 -8.16 16.01
C ALA A 68 2.48 -7.10 16.87
N SER A 69 1.26 -6.73 16.50
CA SER A 69 0.44 -5.74 17.22
C SER A 69 0.02 -6.21 18.61
N LYS A 70 -0.25 -7.51 18.78
CA LYS A 70 -0.54 -8.10 20.11
C LYS A 70 0.67 -8.05 21.03
N ILE A 71 1.87 -8.22 20.49
CA ILE A 71 3.12 -8.17 21.25
C ILE A 71 3.50 -6.73 21.59
N ASP A 72 3.39 -5.84 20.61
CA ASP A 72 3.70 -4.41 20.75
C ASP A 72 2.88 -3.57 19.78
N GLY A 73 1.71 -3.14 20.21
CA GLY A 73 0.78 -2.29 19.44
C GLY A 73 0.98 -0.79 19.66
N SER A 74 2.15 -0.36 20.15
CA SER A 74 2.37 1.05 20.54
C SER A 74 2.69 1.98 19.38
N SER A 75 3.21 1.45 18.26
CA SER A 75 3.66 2.26 17.12
C SER A 75 2.57 2.53 16.08
N GLY A 76 2.66 3.69 15.41
CA GLY A 76 1.79 4.01 14.28
C GLY A 76 2.03 3.09 13.09
N GLU A 77 3.26 2.63 12.89
CA GLU A 77 3.67 1.76 11.79
C GLU A 77 2.93 0.42 11.79
N ILE A 78 2.75 -0.20 12.96
CA ILE A 78 2.05 -1.49 13.01
C ILE A 78 0.57 -1.34 12.64
N HIS A 79 -0.09 -0.27 13.11
CA HIS A 79 -1.47 0.00 12.72
C HIS A 79 -1.61 0.37 11.25
N PHE A 80 -0.62 1.06 10.69
CA PHE A 80 -0.57 1.33 9.25
C PHE A 80 -0.45 0.02 8.45
N ASN A 81 0.41 -0.91 8.87
CA ASN A 81 0.59 -2.20 8.21
C ASN A 81 -0.69 -3.06 8.25
N GLU A 82 -1.39 -3.08 9.38
CA GLU A 82 -2.71 -3.71 9.49
C GLU A 82 -3.72 -3.02 8.56
N ALA A 83 -3.76 -1.68 8.55
CA ALA A 83 -4.70 -0.90 7.75
C ALA A 83 -4.58 -1.18 6.25
N ILE A 84 -3.36 -1.13 5.69
CA ILE A 84 -3.16 -1.40 4.25
C ILE A 84 -3.49 -2.85 3.91
N SER A 85 -3.28 -3.79 4.83
CA SER A 85 -3.66 -5.19 4.63
C SER A 85 -5.17 -5.37 4.60
N TYR A 86 -5.90 -4.75 5.51
CA TYR A 86 -7.37 -4.73 5.50
C TYR A 86 -7.92 -4.07 4.24
N ASP A 87 -7.31 -2.97 3.80
CA ASP A 87 -7.70 -2.29 2.57
C ASP A 87 -7.55 -3.19 1.34
N LYS A 88 -6.42 -3.88 1.20
CA LYS A 88 -6.18 -4.87 0.12
C LYS A 88 -7.16 -6.03 0.15
N LEU A 89 -7.69 -6.38 1.31
CA LEU A 89 -8.70 -7.42 1.48
C LEU A 89 -10.14 -6.90 1.31
N GLY A 90 -10.33 -5.64 0.91
CA GLY A 90 -11.63 -5.02 0.70
C GLY A 90 -12.36 -4.61 1.98
N GLN A 91 -11.70 -4.66 3.13
CA GLN A 91 -12.27 -4.31 4.43
C GLN A 91 -12.00 -2.84 4.78
N HIS A 92 -12.49 -1.93 3.93
CA HIS A 92 -12.19 -0.50 3.99
C HIS A 92 -12.59 0.17 5.31
N GLY A 93 -13.73 -0.20 5.90
CA GLY A 93 -14.17 0.35 7.19
C GLY A 93 -13.24 -0.02 8.34
N VAL A 94 -12.71 -1.24 8.35
CA VAL A 94 -11.71 -1.68 9.34
C VAL A 94 -10.37 -0.99 9.07
N ALA A 95 -9.97 -0.89 7.80
CA ALA A 95 -8.76 -0.18 7.38
C ALA A 95 -8.78 1.27 7.87
N THR A 96 -9.89 1.99 7.71
CA THR A 96 -10.05 3.38 8.16
C THR A 96 -9.82 3.52 9.67
N LYS A 97 -10.33 2.60 10.49
CA LYS A 97 -10.09 2.61 11.94
C LYS A 97 -8.60 2.45 12.27
N HIS A 98 -7.93 1.51 11.59
CA HIS A 98 -6.48 1.29 11.78
C HIS A 98 -5.65 2.46 11.25
N PHE A 99 -6.01 3.10 10.14
CA PHE A 99 -5.37 4.34 9.69
C PHE A 99 -5.53 5.48 10.71
N GLY A 100 -6.69 5.60 11.34
CA GLY A 100 -6.91 6.56 12.44
C GLY A 100 -5.99 6.29 13.64
N ALA A 101 -5.83 5.02 14.03
CA ALA A 101 -4.89 4.61 15.08
C ALA A 101 -3.44 4.89 14.68
N ALA A 102 -3.06 4.60 13.44
CA ALA A 102 -1.74 4.89 12.90
C ALA A 102 -1.40 6.38 12.99
N LYS A 103 -2.32 7.24 12.55
CA LYS A 103 -2.16 8.71 12.63
C LYS A 103 -1.98 9.18 14.07
N LYS A 104 -2.81 8.68 14.99
CA LYS A 104 -2.77 9.05 16.41
C LYS A 104 -1.47 8.64 17.09
N LYS A 105 -0.91 7.48 16.70
CA LYS A 105 0.31 6.91 17.29
C LYS A 105 1.58 7.25 16.51
N ALA A 106 1.48 8.03 15.45
CA ALA A 106 2.62 8.43 14.62
C ALA A 106 3.67 9.17 15.43
N SER A 107 4.88 8.63 15.49
CA SER A 107 5.99 9.18 16.25
C SER A 107 7.34 8.77 15.64
N GLY A 108 8.44 9.31 16.18
CA GLY A 108 9.78 8.94 15.76
C GLY A 108 10.11 9.31 14.31
N LYS A 109 11.10 8.61 13.74
CA LYS A 109 11.63 8.91 12.40
C LYS A 109 10.64 8.70 11.26
N ASN A 110 9.66 7.83 11.44
CA ASN A 110 8.66 7.52 10.39
C ASN A 110 7.40 8.40 10.48
N LYS A 111 7.28 9.26 11.51
CA LYS A 111 6.10 10.10 11.72
C LYS A 111 5.70 10.89 10.48
N GLU A 112 6.65 11.58 9.89
CA GLU A 112 6.39 12.42 8.72
C GLU A 112 5.95 11.59 7.51
N LYS A 113 6.65 10.48 7.23
CA LYS A 113 6.31 9.54 6.16
C LYS A 113 4.89 9.01 6.33
N LEU A 114 4.53 8.62 7.55
CA LEU A 114 3.21 8.08 7.88
C LEU A 114 2.12 9.12 7.69
N LEU A 115 2.33 10.36 8.20
CA LEU A 115 1.36 11.45 8.07
C LEU A 115 1.21 11.96 6.62
N LYS A 116 2.22 11.78 5.77
CA LYS A 116 2.17 12.11 4.33
C LYS A 116 1.66 10.96 3.45
N SER A 117 1.34 9.81 4.04
CA SER A 117 0.78 8.67 3.30
C SER A 117 -0.49 9.07 2.57
N LYS A 118 -0.54 8.82 1.28
CA LYS A 118 -1.71 9.13 0.44
C LYS A 118 -2.88 8.22 0.77
N ILE A 119 -2.62 6.92 0.96
CA ILE A 119 -3.67 5.95 1.28
C ILE A 119 -4.28 6.24 2.65
N LEU A 120 -3.47 6.56 3.66
CA LEU A 120 -3.96 6.95 4.98
C LEU A 120 -4.85 8.19 4.88
N ASN A 121 -4.39 9.23 4.20
CA ASN A 121 -5.14 10.47 4.07
C ASN A 121 -6.41 10.31 3.23
N ALA A 122 -6.39 9.45 2.21
CA ALA A 122 -7.59 9.12 1.44
C ALA A 122 -8.67 8.48 2.32
N HIS A 123 -8.30 7.60 3.26
CA HIS A 123 -9.24 6.98 4.19
C HIS A 123 -9.77 7.91 5.29
N LEU A 124 -9.00 8.91 5.70
CA LEU A 124 -9.35 9.77 6.83
C LEU A 124 -10.00 11.11 6.46
N ASN A 125 -9.99 11.48 5.18
CA ASN A 125 -10.51 12.77 4.72
C ASN A 125 -11.86 12.66 3.98
N HIS A 126 -12.54 11.54 4.12
CA HIS A 126 -13.90 11.33 3.58
C HIS A 126 -14.98 11.37 4.63
#